data_0df044cee1242d3e8eb25f4b60c1be22
#
_entry.id   0df044cee1242d3e8eb25f4b60c1be22
#
_cell.length_a   1.000
_cell.length_b   1.000
_cell.length_c   1.000
_cell.angle_alpha   90.00
_cell.angle_beta   90.00
_cell.angle_gamma   90.00
#
_symmetry.space_group_name_H-M   'P 1'
#
loop_
_entity.id
_entity.type
_entity.pdbx_description
1 polymer ?
#
loop_
_entity_poly.entity_id
_entity_poly.type
_entity_poly.pdbx_seq_one_letter_code
_entity_poly.pdbx_strand_id
1 'polypeptide(L)'
;MHPAFSLGIAALACLPWVSTFAGSMTIAPGITGQSDATLRLAYGRAWDNRWLQSQRGELSGYWDLGLTYWEEGEAAPDRYSISFSPVFVYRFNADGFTPFIEAGIGAAAFSGTQVGDRDLGSRLAFEDRIGAGVEFAVHHVIGIRAMHYSNADLARPNQGIESYSLYYRYSF
;
A
#
# COMPACT_ATOMS: atom_id res chain seq x y z
N MET A 1 56.36 -35.51 -25.51
CA MET A 1 55.15 -34.77 -25.99
C MET A 1 53.99 -35.20 -25.11
N HIS A 2 53.63 -34.38 -24.12
CA HIS A 2 52.43 -34.59 -23.29
C HIS A 2 51.45 -33.41 -23.57
N PRO A 3 50.18 -33.67 -23.88
CA PRO A 3 49.20 -32.63 -23.97
C PRO A 3 48.67 -32.28 -22.55
N ALA A 4 48.73 -30.98 -22.22
CA ALA A 4 48.15 -30.46 -21.02
C ALA A 4 46.61 -30.35 -21.20
N PHE A 5 45.85 -31.01 -20.33
CA PHE A 5 44.41 -30.84 -20.21
C PHE A 5 44.11 -29.58 -19.34
N SER A 6 43.60 -28.55 -19.96
CA SER A 6 43.08 -27.41 -19.25
C SER A 6 41.64 -27.70 -18.77
N LEU A 7 41.43 -27.86 -17.47
CA LEU A 7 40.10 -27.89 -16.87
C LEU A 7 39.56 -26.44 -16.82
N GLY A 8 38.59 -26.11 -17.68
CA GLY A 8 37.82 -24.93 -17.58
C GLY A 8 36.79 -25.02 -16.44
N ILE A 9 36.99 -24.26 -15.38
CA ILE A 9 36.00 -24.10 -14.31
C ILE A 9 34.92 -23.17 -14.84
N ALA A 10 33.74 -23.71 -15.18
CA ALA A 10 32.56 -22.94 -15.45
C ALA A 10 32.02 -22.40 -14.11
N ALA A 11 32.25 -21.11 -13.83
CA ALA A 11 31.60 -20.41 -12.74
C ALA A 11 30.13 -20.25 -13.10
N LEU A 12 29.26 -21.05 -12.50
CA LEU A 12 27.80 -20.82 -12.52
C LEU A 12 27.56 -19.56 -11.69
N ALA A 13 27.38 -18.42 -12.36
CA ALA A 13 26.90 -17.20 -11.74
C ALA A 13 25.45 -17.43 -11.29
N CYS A 14 25.25 -17.64 -10.00
CA CYS A 14 23.94 -17.53 -9.37
C CYS A 14 23.49 -16.07 -9.49
N LEU A 15 22.77 -15.74 -10.56
CA LEU A 15 22.05 -14.50 -10.66
C LEU A 15 20.97 -14.52 -9.57
N PRO A 16 20.90 -13.51 -8.69
CA PRO A 16 19.79 -13.41 -7.76
C PRO A 16 18.52 -13.29 -8.60
N TRP A 17 17.55 -14.13 -8.34
CA TRP A 17 16.21 -14.02 -8.90
C TRP A 17 15.58 -12.75 -8.32
N VAL A 18 15.78 -11.63 -8.99
CA VAL A 18 15.04 -10.41 -8.72
C VAL A 18 13.64 -10.68 -9.27
N SER A 19 12.71 -10.98 -8.39
CA SER A 19 11.29 -11.03 -8.74
C SER A 19 10.86 -9.62 -9.12
N THR A 20 10.92 -9.30 -10.40
CA THR A 20 10.48 -8.02 -10.94
C THR A 20 8.97 -8.02 -11.10
N PHE A 21 8.22 -8.09 -9.99
CA PHE A 21 6.82 -7.71 -10.02
C PHE A 21 6.76 -6.19 -10.08
N ALA A 22 6.59 -5.65 -11.29
CA ALA A 22 6.57 -4.22 -11.50
C ALA A 22 5.27 -3.58 -11.02
N GLY A 23 4.18 -4.34 -10.91
CA GLY A 23 2.86 -3.84 -10.59
C GLY A 23 2.07 -4.71 -9.61
N SER A 24 1.03 -4.12 -9.01
CA SER A 24 0.05 -4.83 -8.20
C SER A 24 -1.31 -4.16 -8.27
N MET A 25 -2.37 -4.95 -8.08
CA MET A 25 -3.75 -4.47 -7.93
C MET A 25 -4.25 -4.82 -6.55
N THR A 26 -4.90 -3.86 -5.90
CA THR A 26 -5.47 -4.01 -4.55
C THR A 26 -6.96 -3.75 -4.60
N ILE A 27 -7.73 -4.59 -3.89
CA ILE A 27 -9.13 -4.34 -3.54
C ILE A 27 -9.23 -4.32 -2.01
N ALA A 28 -9.92 -3.30 -1.48
CA ALA A 28 -10.00 -3.06 -0.05
C ALA A 28 -11.41 -2.59 0.34
N PRO A 29 -12.34 -3.52 0.61
CA PRO A 29 -13.58 -3.18 1.30
C PRO A 29 -13.27 -2.72 2.73
N GLY A 30 -14.03 -1.74 3.21
CA GLY A 30 -13.80 -1.17 4.53
C GLY A 30 -15.02 -0.40 5.04
N ILE A 31 -14.83 0.23 6.18
CA ILE A 31 -15.81 1.10 6.83
C ILE A 31 -15.13 2.36 7.34
N THR A 32 -15.89 3.46 7.41
CA THR A 32 -15.46 4.69 8.08
C THR A 32 -15.53 4.56 9.60
N GLY A 33 -15.00 5.55 10.32
CA GLY A 33 -15.21 5.67 11.78
C GLY A 33 -16.68 5.90 12.17
N GLN A 34 -17.57 6.24 11.21
CA GLN A 34 -19.01 6.41 11.36
C GLN A 34 -19.81 5.18 10.92
N SER A 35 -19.13 4.13 10.45
CA SER A 35 -19.68 2.85 9.97
C SER A 35 -20.23 2.88 8.54
N ASP A 36 -20.02 3.96 7.77
CA ASP A 36 -20.36 4.00 6.35
C ASP A 36 -19.40 3.10 5.56
N ALA A 37 -19.90 2.42 4.53
CA ALA A 37 -19.06 1.52 3.76
C ALA A 37 -18.07 2.28 2.87
N THR A 38 -16.91 1.68 2.66
CA THR A 38 -15.91 2.14 1.70
C THR A 38 -15.45 1.01 0.81
N LEU A 39 -15.09 1.33 -0.43
CA LEU A 39 -14.43 0.39 -1.33
C LEU A 39 -13.27 1.10 -2.03
N ARG A 40 -12.05 0.62 -1.80
CA ARG A 40 -10.86 1.14 -2.47
C ARG A 40 -10.33 0.13 -3.48
N LEU A 41 -10.03 0.63 -4.67
CA LEU A 41 -9.24 -0.05 -5.69
C LEU A 41 -7.93 0.72 -5.85
N ALA A 42 -6.80 0.01 -5.91
CA ALA A 42 -5.52 0.70 -6.07
C ALA A 42 -4.55 -0.08 -6.96
N TYR A 43 -3.73 0.68 -7.69
CA TYR A 43 -2.56 0.19 -8.40
C TYR A 43 -1.30 0.53 -7.61
N GLY A 44 -0.46 -0.47 -7.38
CA GLY A 44 0.83 -0.32 -6.71
C GLY A 44 1.99 -0.57 -7.67
N ARG A 45 3.08 0.20 -7.54
CA ARG A 45 4.35 -0.05 -8.21
C ARG A 45 5.46 -0.16 -7.18
N ALA A 46 6.05 -1.34 -7.07
CA ALA A 46 7.14 -1.61 -6.13
C ALA A 46 8.37 -0.73 -6.43
N TRP A 47 9.09 -0.37 -5.39
CA TRP A 47 10.40 0.27 -5.51
C TRP A 47 11.49 -0.80 -5.69
N ASP A 48 12.50 -0.48 -6.48
CA ASP A 48 13.67 -1.35 -6.66
C ASP A 48 14.60 -1.31 -5.42
N ASN A 49 14.50 -0.25 -4.62
CA ASN A 49 15.36 -0.03 -3.47
C ASN A 49 14.91 -0.86 -2.26
N ARG A 50 15.90 -1.41 -1.56
CA ARG A 50 15.74 -2.14 -0.30
C ARG A 50 16.75 -1.60 0.71
N TRP A 51 16.26 -1.36 1.92
CA TRP A 51 17.05 -0.82 3.02
C TRP A 51 16.94 -1.73 4.25
N LEU A 52 17.77 -1.51 5.24
CA LEU A 52 17.77 -2.20 6.54
C LEU A 52 17.75 -3.73 6.41
N GLN A 53 18.42 -4.27 5.38
CA GLN A 53 18.49 -5.70 5.15
C GLN A 53 19.22 -6.39 6.30
N SER A 54 18.58 -7.37 6.91
CA SER A 54 19.11 -8.13 8.05
C SER A 54 18.52 -9.54 8.07
N GLN A 55 18.98 -10.36 8.99
CA GLN A 55 18.39 -11.68 9.24
C GLN A 55 16.93 -11.61 9.74
N ARG A 56 16.49 -10.44 10.26
CA ARG A 56 15.13 -10.24 10.77
C ARG A 56 14.15 -9.77 9.70
N GLY A 57 14.64 -9.12 8.65
CA GLY A 57 13.80 -8.57 7.60
C GLY A 57 14.46 -7.45 6.82
N GLU A 58 13.66 -6.79 6.00
CA GLU A 58 14.09 -5.68 5.14
C GLU A 58 13.02 -4.59 5.05
N LEU A 59 13.44 -3.36 4.81
CA LEU A 59 12.57 -2.23 4.49
C LEU A 59 12.59 -2.01 2.98
N SER A 60 11.43 -1.85 2.38
CA SER A 60 11.23 -1.44 0.98
C SER A 60 9.96 -0.61 0.88
N GLY A 61 9.36 -0.51 -0.29
CA GLY A 61 8.08 0.19 -0.43
C GLY A 61 7.52 0.12 -1.85
N TYR A 62 6.44 0.88 -2.04
CA TYR A 62 5.78 1.00 -3.32
C TYR A 62 5.07 2.36 -3.44
N TRP A 63 4.88 2.80 -4.68
CA TRP A 63 3.95 3.87 -5.00
C TRP A 63 2.54 3.30 -5.07
N ASP A 64 1.57 3.98 -4.48
CA ASP A 64 0.16 3.57 -4.46
C ASP A 64 -0.71 4.67 -5.09
N LEU A 65 -1.43 4.31 -6.14
CA LEU A 65 -2.45 5.15 -6.75
C LEU A 65 -3.81 4.51 -6.51
N GLY A 66 -4.68 5.16 -5.76
CA GLY A 66 -5.95 4.59 -5.33
C GLY A 66 -7.15 5.42 -5.72
N LEU A 67 -8.25 4.73 -6.00
CA LEU A 67 -9.60 5.28 -6.15
C LEU A 67 -10.47 4.69 -5.03
N THR A 68 -11.12 5.54 -4.24
CA THR A 68 -12.00 5.12 -3.15
C THR A 68 -13.40 5.63 -3.36
N TYR A 69 -14.37 4.73 -3.28
CA TYR A 69 -15.78 5.03 -3.10
C TYR A 69 -16.08 5.15 -1.61
N TRP A 70 -16.88 6.14 -1.26
CA TRP A 70 -17.37 6.43 0.07
C TRP A 70 -18.89 6.44 0.01
N GLU A 71 -19.53 5.57 0.78
CA GLU A 71 -20.99 5.51 0.89
C GLU A 71 -21.56 6.82 1.43
N GLU A 72 -22.79 7.13 1.06
CA GLU A 72 -23.53 8.27 1.60
C GLU A 72 -23.67 8.17 3.11
N GLY A 73 -23.60 9.29 3.79
CA GLY A 73 -23.93 9.47 5.21
C GLY A 73 -25.11 10.42 5.39
N GLU A 74 -25.35 10.82 6.63
CA GLU A 74 -26.45 11.76 6.92
C GLU A 74 -26.20 13.14 6.30
N ALA A 75 -24.94 13.57 6.18
CA ALA A 75 -24.56 14.91 5.74
C ALA A 75 -24.16 15.01 4.27
N ALA A 76 -23.84 13.91 3.61
CA ALA A 76 -23.35 13.91 2.23
C ALA A 76 -23.83 12.71 1.43
N PRO A 77 -24.11 12.88 0.10
CA PRO A 77 -24.29 11.76 -0.81
C PRO A 77 -22.98 11.03 -1.02
N ASP A 78 -23.03 9.91 -1.75
CA ASP A 78 -21.85 9.15 -2.20
C ASP A 78 -20.73 10.07 -2.69
N ARG A 79 -19.50 9.73 -2.33
CA ARG A 79 -18.29 10.43 -2.73
C ARG A 79 -17.25 9.49 -3.31
N TYR A 80 -16.35 10.11 -4.05
CA TYR A 80 -15.16 9.44 -4.59
C TYR A 80 -13.92 10.23 -4.20
N SER A 81 -12.81 9.54 -4.01
CA SER A 81 -11.50 10.18 -3.88
C SER A 81 -10.47 9.44 -4.70
N ILE A 82 -9.52 10.20 -5.26
CA ILE A 82 -8.29 9.66 -5.84
C ILE A 82 -7.14 10.05 -4.92
N SER A 83 -6.20 9.14 -4.71
CA SER A 83 -5.04 9.43 -3.88
C SER A 83 -3.75 8.83 -4.45
N PHE A 84 -2.63 9.44 -4.07
CA PHE A 84 -1.29 8.99 -4.42
C PHE A 84 -0.37 9.09 -3.21
N SER A 85 0.28 7.96 -2.88
CA SER A 85 1.10 7.85 -1.68
C SER A 85 2.33 6.99 -1.89
N PRO A 86 3.52 7.41 -1.43
CA PRO A 86 4.61 6.51 -1.11
C PRO A 86 4.24 5.69 0.13
N VAL A 87 4.49 4.39 0.06
CA VAL A 87 4.21 3.44 1.14
C VAL A 87 5.48 2.67 1.48
N PHE A 88 5.94 2.79 2.71
CA PHE A 88 7.05 2.02 3.24
C PHE A 88 6.54 0.71 3.82
N VAL A 89 7.27 -0.37 3.59
CA VAL A 89 6.91 -1.72 4.03
C VAL A 89 8.11 -2.38 4.67
N TYR A 90 7.99 -2.76 5.93
CA TYR A 90 8.97 -3.60 6.59
C TYR A 90 8.48 -5.04 6.57
N ARG A 91 9.21 -5.91 5.87
CA ARG A 91 8.94 -7.35 5.73
C ARG A 91 9.79 -8.13 6.72
N PHE A 92 9.16 -8.98 7.50
CA PHE A 92 9.86 -9.88 8.43
C PHE A 92 10.20 -11.19 7.74
N ASN A 93 11.41 -11.69 7.96
CA ASN A 93 11.79 -13.00 7.45
C ASN A 93 11.07 -14.10 8.24
N ALA A 94 10.31 -14.95 7.54
CA ALA A 94 9.63 -16.10 8.10
C ALA A 94 9.48 -17.19 7.03
N ASP A 95 9.31 -18.44 7.47
CA ASP A 95 9.15 -19.58 6.58
C ASP A 95 7.71 -19.71 6.09
N GLY A 96 7.53 -19.87 4.77
CA GLY A 96 6.24 -20.16 4.13
C GLY A 96 5.34 -18.96 3.88
N PHE A 97 5.44 -17.89 4.66
CA PHE A 97 4.74 -16.62 4.45
C PHE A 97 5.57 -15.46 5.01
N THR A 98 5.35 -14.25 4.51
CA THR A 98 6.13 -13.08 4.92
C THR A 98 5.21 -12.08 5.63
N PRO A 99 5.23 -12.00 6.97
CA PRO A 99 4.53 -10.94 7.69
C PRO A 99 5.15 -9.59 7.38
N PHE A 100 4.33 -8.55 7.38
CA PHE A 100 4.82 -7.18 7.20
C PHE A 100 3.97 -6.16 7.96
N ILE A 101 4.57 -4.99 8.14
CA ILE A 101 3.88 -3.75 8.51
C ILE A 101 4.11 -2.72 7.44
N GLU A 102 3.16 -1.83 7.23
CA GLU A 102 3.28 -0.74 6.26
C GLU A 102 2.87 0.59 6.88
N ALA A 103 3.49 1.67 6.41
CA ALA A 103 3.12 3.03 6.73
C ALA A 103 3.35 3.94 5.51
N GLY A 104 2.52 4.95 5.35
CA GLY A 104 2.65 5.89 4.24
C GLY A 104 1.96 7.21 4.54
N ILE A 105 2.41 8.24 3.83
CA ILE A 105 1.78 9.54 3.82
C ILE A 105 1.70 10.02 2.38
N GLY A 106 0.58 10.59 1.99
CA GLY A 106 0.35 11.03 0.61
C GLY A 106 -0.68 12.13 0.52
N ALA A 107 -1.27 12.27 -0.64
CA ALA A 107 -2.30 13.25 -0.92
C ALA A 107 -3.52 12.61 -1.56
N ALA A 108 -4.70 13.15 -1.25
CA ALA A 108 -5.96 12.74 -1.81
C ALA A 108 -6.77 13.95 -2.31
N ALA A 109 -7.56 13.73 -3.37
CA ALA A 109 -8.53 14.67 -3.87
C ALA A 109 -9.92 14.03 -3.85
N PHE A 110 -10.85 14.69 -3.18
CA PHE A 110 -12.23 14.25 -3.00
C PHE A 110 -13.18 14.93 -4.00
N SER A 111 -14.26 14.27 -4.38
CA SER A 111 -15.30 14.83 -5.24
C SER A 111 -16.15 15.91 -4.53
N GLY A 112 -16.09 16.01 -3.21
CA GLY A 112 -16.75 17.01 -2.38
C GLY A 112 -15.98 17.25 -1.08
N THR A 113 -16.37 18.30 -0.33
CA THR A 113 -15.76 18.61 0.97
C THR A 113 -16.43 17.87 2.11
N GLN A 114 -17.68 17.46 1.95
CA GLN A 114 -18.40 16.62 2.89
C GLN A 114 -18.36 15.16 2.42
N VAL A 115 -17.98 14.23 3.31
CA VAL A 115 -17.83 12.80 3.06
C VAL A 115 -18.44 12.06 4.26
N GLY A 116 -19.47 11.23 4.02
CA GLY A 116 -20.25 10.66 5.11
C GLY A 116 -20.81 11.79 5.98
N ASP A 117 -20.51 11.75 7.27
CA ASP A 117 -20.94 12.76 8.25
C ASP A 117 -19.84 13.78 8.60
N ARG A 118 -18.77 13.82 7.80
CA ARG A 118 -17.60 14.67 8.06
C ARG A 118 -17.47 15.80 7.05
N ASP A 119 -17.17 16.99 7.53
CA ASP A 119 -16.78 18.12 6.69
C ASP A 119 -15.25 18.29 6.75
N LEU A 120 -14.61 17.97 5.63
CA LEU A 120 -13.16 18.09 5.48
C LEU A 120 -12.71 19.54 5.23
N GLY A 121 -13.63 20.47 4.95
CA GLY A 121 -13.33 21.87 4.65
C GLY A 121 -12.54 22.09 3.35
N SER A 122 -11.99 21.06 2.77
CA SER A 122 -11.21 21.07 1.53
C SER A 122 -11.46 19.78 0.75
N ARG A 123 -11.40 19.88 -0.58
CA ARG A 123 -11.36 18.69 -1.45
C ARG A 123 -9.97 18.05 -1.49
N LEU A 124 -8.94 18.78 -1.10
CA LEU A 124 -7.57 18.24 -0.99
C LEU A 124 -7.29 17.91 0.46
N ALA A 125 -6.75 16.72 0.69
CA ALA A 125 -6.39 16.21 2.00
C ALA A 125 -5.04 15.49 1.93
N PHE A 126 -4.35 15.43 3.04
CA PHE A 126 -3.30 14.45 3.26
C PHE A 126 -3.93 13.08 3.50
N GLU A 127 -3.25 12.03 3.06
CA GLU A 127 -3.60 10.65 3.32
C GLU A 127 -2.51 10.03 4.20
N ASP A 128 -2.85 9.67 5.43
CA ASP A 128 -1.97 8.91 6.30
C ASP A 128 -2.44 7.47 6.36
N ARG A 129 -1.52 6.50 6.36
CA ARG A 129 -1.85 5.09 6.47
C ARG A 129 -0.91 4.33 7.37
N ILE A 130 -1.48 3.33 8.03
CA ILE A 130 -0.77 2.26 8.71
C ILE A 130 -1.48 0.94 8.43
N GLY A 131 -0.73 -0.13 8.28
CA GLY A 131 -1.29 -1.45 8.02
C GLY A 131 -0.36 -2.58 8.43
N ALA A 132 -0.92 -3.77 8.43
CA ALA A 132 -0.19 -5.02 8.64
C ALA A 132 -0.82 -6.14 7.82
N GLY A 133 -0.03 -7.13 7.46
CA GLY A 133 -0.53 -8.26 6.68
C GLY A 133 0.50 -9.35 6.48
N VAL A 134 0.16 -10.24 5.58
CA VAL A 134 1.04 -11.35 5.16
C VAL A 134 1.10 -11.46 3.64
N GLU A 135 2.29 -11.72 3.13
CA GLU A 135 2.53 -12.11 1.73
C GLU A 135 2.66 -13.62 1.68
N PHE A 136 2.00 -14.27 0.73
CA PHE A 136 1.99 -15.72 0.56
C PHE A 136 1.92 -16.10 -0.91
N ALA A 137 2.32 -17.33 -1.24
CA ALA A 137 2.30 -17.86 -2.60
C ALA A 137 2.86 -16.88 -3.66
N VAL A 138 3.90 -16.13 -3.28
CA VAL A 138 4.70 -15.20 -4.10
C VAL A 138 3.95 -13.93 -4.55
N HIS A 139 2.68 -14.06 -4.97
CA HIS A 139 1.93 -12.96 -5.62
C HIS A 139 0.83 -12.36 -4.75
N HIS A 140 0.51 -13.00 -3.64
CA HIS A 140 -0.71 -12.74 -2.88
C HIS A 140 -0.42 -12.06 -1.56
N VAL A 141 -1.19 -11.07 -1.23
CA VAL A 141 -1.15 -10.36 0.04
C VAL A 141 -2.56 -10.25 0.61
N ILE A 142 -2.70 -10.51 1.88
CA ILE A 142 -3.89 -10.15 2.66
C ILE A 142 -3.46 -9.32 3.86
N GLY A 143 -4.22 -8.29 4.18
CA GLY A 143 -3.87 -7.40 5.28
C GLY A 143 -5.01 -6.53 5.75
N ILE A 144 -4.78 -5.86 6.85
CA ILE A 144 -5.66 -4.82 7.40
C ILE A 144 -4.97 -3.47 7.30
N ARG A 145 -5.76 -2.41 7.13
CA ARG A 145 -5.25 -1.05 6.99
C ARG A 145 -6.17 -0.06 7.65
N ALA A 146 -5.59 0.91 8.37
CA ALA A 146 -6.24 2.13 8.80
C ALA A 146 -5.69 3.29 7.96
N MET A 147 -6.57 4.15 7.48
CA MET A 147 -6.26 5.35 6.72
C MET A 147 -6.95 6.54 7.37
N HIS A 148 -6.25 7.66 7.44
CA HIS A 148 -6.78 8.93 7.90
C HIS A 148 -6.62 9.99 6.81
N TYR A 149 -7.64 10.82 6.63
CA TYR A 149 -7.63 11.93 5.67
C TYR A 149 -7.96 13.22 6.38
N SER A 150 -7.09 14.21 6.25
CA SER A 150 -7.32 15.54 6.80
C SER A 150 -6.57 16.61 6.00
N ASN A 151 -7.01 17.86 6.12
CA ASN A 151 -6.33 18.95 5.42
C ASN A 151 -5.25 19.64 6.27
N ALA A 152 -4.86 19.08 7.43
CA ALA A 152 -3.87 19.63 8.36
C ALA A 152 -4.18 21.09 8.80
N ASP A 153 -5.45 21.44 8.97
CA ASP A 153 -5.95 22.80 9.29
C ASP A 153 -5.63 23.89 8.27
N LEU A 154 -5.27 23.51 7.03
CA LEU A 154 -5.11 24.47 5.93
C LEU A 154 -6.46 25.10 5.49
N ALA A 155 -7.58 24.44 5.80
CA ALA A 155 -8.93 24.94 5.62
C ALA A 155 -9.82 24.49 6.79
N ARG A 156 -10.90 25.26 7.07
CA ARG A 156 -11.85 24.93 8.14
C ARG A 156 -13.26 24.77 7.59
N PRO A 157 -14.04 23.82 8.17
CA PRO A 157 -13.67 22.88 9.22
C PRO A 157 -12.67 21.83 8.73
N ASN A 158 -11.99 21.13 9.65
CA ASN A 158 -11.11 19.98 9.36
C ASN A 158 -11.45 18.85 10.32
N GLN A 159 -12.58 18.19 10.09
CA GLN A 159 -13.03 17.10 10.96
C GLN A 159 -12.26 15.80 10.73
N GLY A 160 -11.59 15.67 9.57
CA GLY A 160 -10.95 14.44 9.15
C GLY A 160 -11.93 13.28 8.91
N ILE A 161 -11.47 12.23 8.23
CA ILE A 161 -12.24 10.98 8.08
C ILE A 161 -11.26 9.80 8.07
N GLU A 162 -11.67 8.71 8.72
CA GLU A 162 -10.93 7.45 8.77
C GLU A 162 -11.60 6.40 7.89
N SER A 163 -10.78 5.48 7.37
CA SER A 163 -11.24 4.23 6.74
C SER A 163 -10.44 3.07 7.28
N TYR A 164 -11.15 2.03 7.73
CA TYR A 164 -10.59 0.78 8.22
C TYR A 164 -10.97 -0.32 7.24
N SER A 165 -9.98 -1.00 6.67
CA SER A 165 -10.22 -1.96 5.59
C SER A 165 -9.49 -3.28 5.80
N LEU A 166 -10.12 -4.36 5.36
CA LEU A 166 -9.46 -5.60 4.98
C LEU A 166 -9.10 -5.48 3.50
N TYR A 167 -7.89 -5.87 3.09
CA TYR A 167 -7.52 -5.80 1.70
C TYR A 167 -6.85 -7.06 1.18
N TYR A 168 -7.03 -7.28 -0.10
CA TYR A 168 -6.31 -8.26 -0.88
C TYR A 168 -5.54 -7.55 -1.99
N ARG A 169 -4.27 -7.92 -2.18
CA ARG A 169 -3.40 -7.42 -3.25
C ARG A 169 -2.81 -8.58 -4.03
N TYR A 170 -2.84 -8.46 -5.34
CA TYR A 170 -2.19 -9.37 -6.28
C TYR A 170 -1.06 -8.62 -7.00
N SER A 171 0.14 -9.21 -7.01
CA SER A 171 1.35 -8.66 -7.67
C SER A 171 1.64 -9.41 -8.96
N PHE A 172 2.04 -8.71 -10.04
CA PHE A 172 2.29 -9.28 -11.37
C PHE A 172 3.48 -8.60 -12.06
#